data_ccc4760f4511f72d2496ae48363cfbce
#
_entry.id   ccc4760f4511f72d2496ae48363cfbce
#
_cell.length_a   1.000
_cell.length_b   1.000
_cell.length_c   1.000
_cell.angle_alpha   90.00
_cell.angle_beta   90.00
_cell.angle_gamma   90.00
#
_symmetry.space_group_name_H-M   'P 1'
#
loop_
_entity.id
_entity.type
_entity.pdbx_description
1 polymer ?
#
loop_
_entity_poly.entity_id
_entity_poly.type
_entity_poly.pdbx_seq_one_letter_code
_entity_poly.pdbx_strand_id
1 'polypeptide(L)'
;MAIEYLGLSEINGPLVAVEGVKGAFYDEIVELVVDGKQKKLGRIVEINDDYAVVQVFESTEEMSLLNTHARLTGRPLCVGLSEEILGRTFNGLGQPVDGLGAVRAEVVRDVNGQPMNPCSREYPRNYIRTGISAIDGLTTLIRGQKLPIFSGNGLPHDELAAQIVEQASLAECGVSDHVAMFLNLSNDPVAERLITPKVALTAAEYLAFEKNMHILVILTDMTSFAEAMREVSAQKGEIPSRKGYPGYLYSEFAALYERAGIVKGSAGSVTQIPILTMPNDDITHPIPDLTGYITEGQIVLERSLHQKNIYPPINVLPSLSRLMKDGIGEKYTREDHQDLANQLFSSYARVGEARDLASVIGEDELSDTDKQYLKFGTAFEKEFIGQGKDENRSMAETLDIGWRLLHILPRGELDRIDTKILEKYWDREE
;
A
#
# COMPACT_ATOMS: atom_id res chain seq x y z
N MET A 1 1.61 -13.57 -38.83
CA MET A 1 2.92 -14.27 -38.87
C MET A 1 3.79 -13.57 -37.85
N ALA A 2 4.29 -14.25 -36.83
CA ALA A 2 5.24 -13.64 -35.91
C ALA A 2 6.57 -13.44 -36.65
N ILE A 3 7.11 -12.23 -36.61
CA ILE A 3 8.42 -11.91 -37.17
C ILE A 3 9.46 -12.31 -36.15
N GLU A 4 10.45 -13.07 -36.54
CA GLU A 4 11.59 -13.48 -35.71
C GLU A 4 12.84 -12.73 -36.17
N TYR A 5 13.50 -12.09 -35.21
CA TYR A 5 14.73 -11.34 -35.42
C TYR A 5 15.90 -12.19 -34.94
N LEU A 6 16.87 -12.42 -35.79
CA LEU A 6 18.03 -13.28 -35.55
C LEU A 6 19.17 -12.45 -34.92
N GLY A 7 19.47 -12.74 -33.65
CA GLY A 7 20.52 -12.07 -32.91
C GLY A 7 20.10 -10.78 -32.22
N LEU A 8 20.91 -10.37 -31.26
CA LEU A 8 20.78 -9.13 -30.52
C LEU A 8 21.94 -8.22 -30.92
N SER A 9 21.76 -6.91 -30.88
CA SER A 9 22.84 -5.94 -31.13
C SER A 9 23.60 -5.58 -29.86
N GLU A 10 22.94 -5.53 -28.71
CA GLU A 10 23.52 -5.17 -27.44
C GLU A 10 22.82 -5.86 -26.26
N ILE A 11 23.57 -6.15 -25.19
CA ILE A 11 23.04 -6.61 -23.89
C ILE A 11 23.67 -5.74 -22.81
N ASN A 12 22.82 -5.03 -22.05
CA ASN A 12 23.24 -4.16 -20.96
C ASN A 12 22.34 -4.40 -19.73
N GLY A 13 22.80 -5.25 -18.80
CA GLY A 13 22.00 -5.69 -17.66
C GLY A 13 20.66 -6.31 -18.12
N PRO A 14 19.50 -5.85 -17.64
CA PRO A 14 18.20 -6.38 -18.07
C PRO A 14 17.72 -5.81 -19.41
N LEU A 15 18.49 -4.96 -20.07
CA LEU A 15 18.14 -4.36 -21.35
C LEU A 15 18.87 -5.04 -22.50
N VAL A 16 18.13 -5.37 -23.54
CA VAL A 16 18.67 -5.91 -24.79
C VAL A 16 18.18 -5.07 -25.96
N ALA A 17 19.08 -4.82 -26.92
CA ALA A 17 18.73 -4.11 -28.14
C ALA A 17 18.57 -5.11 -29.31
N VAL A 18 17.51 -4.93 -30.09
CA VAL A 18 17.20 -5.71 -31.29
C VAL A 18 17.12 -4.77 -32.48
N GLU A 19 17.93 -5.03 -33.50
CA GLU A 19 17.99 -4.21 -34.72
C GLU A 19 16.97 -4.63 -35.78
N GLY A 20 16.66 -3.69 -36.67
CA GLY A 20 15.80 -3.92 -37.82
C GLY A 20 14.33 -4.16 -37.47
N VAL A 21 13.91 -3.81 -36.28
CA VAL A 21 12.54 -4.03 -35.77
C VAL A 21 11.57 -3.12 -36.50
N LYS A 22 10.52 -3.70 -37.10
CA LYS A 22 9.46 -2.97 -37.80
C LYS A 22 8.09 -3.27 -37.20
N GLY A 23 7.30 -2.23 -37.00
CA GLY A 23 5.92 -2.38 -36.55
C GLY A 23 5.78 -2.72 -35.06
N ALA A 24 6.83 -2.54 -34.24
CA ALA A 24 6.81 -2.68 -32.82
C ALA A 24 6.07 -1.50 -32.14
N PHE A 25 5.53 -1.72 -30.96
CA PHE A 25 4.94 -0.67 -30.13
C PHE A 25 5.42 -0.75 -28.67
N TYR A 26 5.29 0.34 -27.94
CA TYR A 26 5.67 0.41 -26.53
C TYR A 26 4.87 -0.60 -25.70
N ASP A 27 5.52 -1.22 -24.71
CA ASP A 27 4.96 -2.27 -23.84
C ASP A 27 4.59 -3.58 -24.57
N GLU A 28 4.92 -3.72 -25.84
CA GLU A 28 4.77 -5.00 -26.54
C GLU A 28 5.67 -6.06 -25.94
N ILE A 29 5.13 -7.25 -25.73
CA ILE A 29 5.90 -8.40 -25.23
C ILE A 29 6.73 -9.02 -26.36
N VAL A 30 7.99 -9.28 -26.03
CA VAL A 30 8.95 -9.97 -26.87
C VAL A 30 9.32 -11.30 -26.21
N GLU A 31 9.16 -12.38 -26.92
CA GLU A 31 9.71 -13.68 -26.57
C GLU A 31 11.18 -13.73 -27.00
N LEU A 32 12.09 -13.90 -26.07
CA LEU A 32 13.53 -14.08 -26.30
C LEU A 32 13.85 -15.56 -26.18
N VAL A 33 14.25 -16.18 -27.28
CA VAL A 33 14.54 -17.61 -27.33
C VAL A 33 16.06 -17.79 -27.31
N VAL A 34 16.56 -18.37 -26.22
CA VAL A 34 18.00 -18.60 -25.99
C VAL A 34 18.31 -20.06 -26.38
N ASP A 35 19.35 -20.25 -27.20
CA ASP A 35 19.77 -21.58 -27.73
C ASP A 35 18.64 -22.43 -28.31
N GLY A 36 17.57 -21.82 -28.81
CA GLY A 36 16.41 -22.50 -29.35
C GLY A 36 15.57 -23.32 -28.36
N LYS A 37 15.84 -23.18 -27.04
CA LYS A 37 15.23 -24.00 -25.98
C LYS A 37 14.56 -23.18 -24.88
N GLN A 38 15.28 -22.23 -24.33
CA GLN A 38 14.75 -21.40 -23.24
C GLN A 38 14.00 -20.21 -23.79
N LYS A 39 12.83 -19.94 -23.24
CA LYS A 39 12.05 -18.75 -23.57
C LYS A 39 12.08 -17.82 -22.37
N LYS A 40 12.51 -16.59 -22.60
CA LYS A 40 12.46 -15.48 -21.64
C LYS A 40 11.52 -14.42 -22.19
N LEU A 41 10.87 -13.69 -21.30
CA LEU A 41 9.95 -12.63 -21.68
C LEU A 41 10.58 -11.27 -21.39
N GLY A 42 10.30 -10.32 -22.28
CA GLY A 42 10.63 -8.93 -22.09
C GLY A 42 9.57 -8.03 -22.68
N ARG A 43 9.64 -6.75 -22.38
CA ARG A 43 8.77 -5.73 -22.98
C ARG A 43 9.60 -4.67 -23.67
N ILE A 44 9.05 -4.10 -24.74
CA ILE A 44 9.65 -2.98 -25.44
C ILE A 44 9.50 -1.72 -24.61
N VAL A 45 10.63 -1.08 -24.30
CA VAL A 45 10.69 0.15 -23.47
C VAL A 45 11.21 1.35 -24.25
N GLU A 46 11.80 1.14 -25.42
CA GLU A 46 12.26 2.20 -26.32
C GLU A 46 12.20 1.71 -27.76
N ILE A 47 11.81 2.59 -28.67
CA ILE A 47 11.76 2.33 -30.10
C ILE A 47 12.40 3.49 -30.82
N ASN A 48 13.38 3.18 -31.65
CA ASN A 48 14.01 4.08 -32.61
C ASN A 48 13.83 3.54 -34.04
N ASP A 49 14.19 4.32 -35.02
CA ASP A 49 13.96 3.98 -36.46
C ASP A 49 14.55 2.62 -36.87
N ASP A 50 15.70 2.24 -36.29
CA ASP A 50 16.47 1.06 -36.63
C ASP A 50 16.55 -0.01 -35.55
N TYR A 51 16.15 0.30 -34.30
CA TYR A 51 16.24 -0.67 -33.19
C TYR A 51 15.12 -0.48 -32.15
N ALA A 52 14.86 -1.55 -31.42
CA ALA A 52 14.02 -1.52 -30.21
C ALA A 52 14.80 -2.02 -29.00
N VAL A 53 14.63 -1.35 -27.87
CA VAL A 53 15.18 -1.79 -26.58
C VAL A 53 14.12 -2.58 -25.84
N VAL A 54 14.46 -3.80 -25.48
CA VAL A 54 13.61 -4.74 -24.73
C VAL A 54 14.12 -4.86 -23.30
N GLN A 55 13.28 -4.59 -22.34
CA GLN A 55 13.53 -4.88 -20.93
C GLN A 55 13.14 -6.32 -20.65
N VAL A 56 14.11 -7.17 -20.35
CA VAL A 56 13.91 -8.58 -20.03
C VAL A 56 13.46 -8.71 -18.58
N PHE A 57 12.44 -9.50 -18.31
CA PHE A 57 11.90 -9.70 -16.97
C PHE A 57 12.74 -10.67 -16.13
N GLU A 58 13.45 -11.57 -16.80
CA GLU A 58 14.28 -12.60 -16.18
C GLU A 58 15.77 -12.24 -16.26
N SER A 59 16.65 -13.07 -15.66
CA SER A 59 18.10 -12.89 -15.78
C SER A 59 18.57 -13.00 -17.23
N THR A 60 19.49 -12.11 -17.63
CA THR A 60 20.12 -12.10 -18.96
C THR A 60 21.46 -12.84 -19.03
N GLU A 61 21.91 -13.44 -17.91
CA GLU A 61 23.26 -14.04 -17.78
C GLU A 61 23.57 -15.14 -18.81
N GLU A 62 22.58 -15.88 -19.27
CA GLU A 62 22.72 -16.96 -20.25
C GLU A 62 22.53 -16.50 -21.70
N MET A 63 22.27 -15.21 -21.92
CA MET A 63 22.01 -14.65 -23.23
C MET A 63 23.29 -14.18 -23.89
N SER A 64 23.38 -14.37 -25.19
CA SER A 64 24.45 -13.80 -26.00
C SER A 64 23.89 -13.21 -27.31
N LEU A 65 24.69 -12.35 -27.95
CA LEU A 65 24.27 -11.68 -29.18
C LEU A 65 23.93 -12.65 -30.32
N LEU A 66 24.50 -13.85 -30.32
CA LEU A 66 24.35 -14.82 -31.41
C LEU A 66 23.40 -15.96 -31.08
N ASN A 67 23.21 -16.30 -29.79
CA ASN A 67 22.39 -17.44 -29.40
C ASN A 67 20.93 -17.07 -29.07
N THR A 68 20.62 -15.78 -29.08
CA THR A 68 19.30 -15.28 -28.68
C THR A 68 18.56 -14.69 -29.88
N HIS A 69 17.34 -15.14 -30.07
CA HIS A 69 16.43 -14.66 -31.11
C HIS A 69 15.26 -13.94 -30.45
N ALA A 70 14.82 -12.83 -31.04
CA ALA A 70 13.70 -12.05 -30.53
C ALA A 70 12.45 -12.26 -31.41
N ARG A 71 11.31 -12.49 -30.79
CA ARG A 71 10.03 -12.66 -31.44
C ARG A 71 8.99 -11.71 -30.87
N LEU A 72 8.49 -10.80 -31.66
CA LEU A 72 7.41 -9.91 -31.26
C LEU A 72 6.08 -10.66 -31.21
N THR A 73 5.31 -10.39 -30.12
CA THR A 73 4.04 -11.09 -29.90
C THR A 73 2.82 -10.35 -30.44
N GLY A 74 2.98 -9.06 -30.80
CA GLY A 74 1.88 -8.20 -31.24
C GLY A 74 0.89 -7.83 -30.13
N ARG A 75 1.26 -7.99 -28.85
CA ARG A 75 0.39 -7.68 -27.71
C ARG A 75 1.21 -7.30 -26.47
N PRO A 76 0.62 -6.48 -25.55
CA PRO A 76 1.22 -6.19 -24.27
C PRO A 76 1.19 -7.43 -23.36
N LEU A 77 1.80 -7.31 -22.17
CA LEU A 77 1.70 -8.35 -21.15
C LEU A 77 0.25 -8.49 -20.70
N CYS A 78 -0.27 -9.70 -20.81
CA CYS A 78 -1.61 -10.04 -20.40
C CYS A 78 -1.60 -11.16 -19.36
N VAL A 79 -2.54 -11.12 -18.45
CA VAL A 79 -2.76 -12.15 -17.44
C VAL A 79 -4.13 -12.80 -17.62
N GLY A 80 -4.17 -14.13 -17.49
CA GLY A 80 -5.41 -14.90 -17.47
C GLY A 80 -6.02 -14.90 -16.09
N LEU A 81 -7.30 -14.57 -15.99
CA LEU A 81 -8.01 -14.35 -14.73
C LEU A 81 -9.30 -15.18 -14.65
N SER A 82 -9.57 -15.67 -13.47
CA SER A 82 -10.83 -16.27 -13.04
C SER A 82 -10.93 -16.17 -11.50
N GLU A 83 -12.02 -16.60 -10.90
CA GLU A 83 -12.11 -16.66 -9.43
C GLU A 83 -11.16 -17.68 -8.81
N GLU A 84 -10.65 -18.64 -9.59
CA GLU A 84 -9.66 -19.64 -9.16
C GLU A 84 -8.31 -19.03 -8.72
N ILE A 85 -8.08 -17.72 -8.92
CA ILE A 85 -6.88 -17.04 -8.41
C ILE A 85 -6.90 -16.85 -6.89
N LEU A 86 -8.07 -16.89 -6.26
CA LEU A 86 -8.20 -16.82 -4.82
C LEU A 86 -7.60 -18.04 -4.16
N GLY A 87 -6.92 -17.86 -3.04
CA GLY A 87 -6.19 -18.93 -2.36
C GLY A 87 -4.86 -19.34 -3.03
N ARG A 88 -4.45 -18.67 -4.11
CA ARG A 88 -3.30 -19.06 -4.92
C ARG A 88 -2.10 -18.11 -4.74
N THR A 89 -0.92 -18.66 -5.04
CA THR A 89 0.35 -17.92 -5.02
C THR A 89 0.97 -17.87 -6.42
N PHE A 90 1.36 -16.68 -6.84
CA PHE A 90 1.91 -16.38 -8.17
C PHE A 90 3.27 -15.69 -8.04
N ASN A 91 4.10 -15.83 -9.11
CA ASN A 91 5.26 -14.96 -9.28
C ASN A 91 4.83 -13.56 -9.77
N GLY A 92 5.78 -12.65 -9.95
CA GLY A 92 5.50 -11.28 -10.38
C GLY A 92 4.91 -11.15 -11.79
N LEU A 93 5.03 -12.17 -12.63
CA LEU A 93 4.42 -12.24 -13.96
C LEU A 93 3.02 -12.88 -13.97
N GLY A 94 2.49 -13.26 -12.79
CA GLY A 94 1.18 -13.91 -12.66
C GLY A 94 1.18 -15.40 -12.99
N GLN A 95 2.33 -16.06 -12.97
CA GLN A 95 2.44 -17.51 -13.15
C GLN A 95 2.32 -18.20 -11.79
N PRO A 96 1.49 -19.24 -11.64
CA PRO A 96 1.34 -19.98 -10.38
C PRO A 96 2.67 -20.63 -9.95
N VAL A 97 3.00 -20.47 -8.66
CA VAL A 97 4.19 -21.08 -8.04
C VAL A 97 3.85 -22.03 -6.88
N ASP A 98 2.57 -22.22 -6.59
CA ASP A 98 2.03 -23.06 -5.51
C ASP A 98 1.96 -24.56 -5.84
N GLY A 99 2.34 -24.96 -7.06
CA GLY A 99 2.30 -26.36 -7.51
C GLY A 99 0.91 -26.87 -7.90
N LEU A 100 -0.13 -26.03 -7.85
CA LEU A 100 -1.50 -26.43 -8.20
C LEU A 100 -1.82 -26.34 -9.71
N GLY A 101 -0.83 -26.01 -10.54
CA GLY A 101 -0.97 -25.90 -11.98
C GLY A 101 -1.55 -24.58 -12.46
N ALA A 102 -1.76 -24.46 -13.77
CA ALA A 102 -2.22 -23.22 -14.40
C ALA A 102 -3.68 -22.92 -14.03
N VAL A 103 -3.98 -21.62 -13.84
CA VAL A 103 -5.34 -21.11 -13.64
C VAL A 103 -6.12 -21.26 -14.96
N ARG A 104 -7.36 -21.75 -14.85
CA ARG A 104 -8.26 -21.78 -16.01
C ARG A 104 -8.86 -20.39 -16.22
N ALA A 105 -8.24 -19.61 -17.10
CA ALA A 105 -8.65 -18.26 -17.36
C ALA A 105 -10.06 -18.18 -18.00
N GLU A 106 -10.95 -17.40 -17.39
CA GLU A 106 -12.23 -17.00 -17.99
C GLU A 106 -12.04 -15.79 -18.92
N VAL A 107 -11.15 -14.90 -18.54
CA VAL A 107 -10.81 -13.69 -19.31
C VAL A 107 -9.30 -13.48 -19.33
N VAL A 108 -8.85 -12.73 -20.32
CA VAL A 108 -7.44 -12.28 -20.43
C VAL A 108 -7.44 -10.76 -20.42
N ARG A 109 -6.63 -10.14 -19.54
CA ARG A 109 -6.54 -8.70 -19.38
C ARG A 109 -5.11 -8.21 -19.51
N ASP A 110 -4.95 -7.03 -20.12
CA ASP A 110 -3.69 -6.28 -20.16
C ASP A 110 -3.34 -5.80 -18.74
N VAL A 111 -2.09 -6.04 -18.30
CA VAL A 111 -1.63 -5.69 -16.95
C VAL A 111 -1.42 -4.20 -16.75
N ASN A 112 -1.25 -3.42 -17.82
CA ASN A 112 -1.10 -1.97 -17.70
C ASN A 112 -2.36 -1.30 -17.15
N GLY A 113 -3.53 -1.94 -17.34
CA GLY A 113 -4.81 -1.43 -16.88
C GLY A 113 -5.18 -0.09 -17.52
N GLN A 114 -6.25 0.49 -17.04
CA GLN A 114 -6.62 1.85 -17.42
C GLN A 114 -6.90 2.67 -16.15
N PRO A 115 -6.43 3.93 -16.07
CA PRO A 115 -6.78 4.79 -14.95
C PRO A 115 -8.29 4.93 -14.89
N MET A 116 -8.84 4.78 -13.69
CA MET A 116 -10.28 4.91 -13.47
C MET A 116 -10.72 6.33 -13.82
N ASN A 117 -11.72 6.44 -14.71
CA ASN A 117 -12.29 7.74 -15.06
C ASN A 117 -12.85 8.44 -13.80
N PRO A 118 -12.40 9.65 -13.46
CA PRO A 118 -12.90 10.38 -12.28
C PRO A 118 -14.41 10.54 -12.24
N CYS A 119 -15.06 10.72 -13.39
CA CYS A 119 -16.52 10.85 -13.48
C CYS A 119 -17.26 9.54 -13.17
N SER A 120 -16.61 8.40 -13.32
CA SER A 120 -17.15 7.08 -13.01
C SER A 120 -16.94 6.68 -11.55
N ARG A 121 -16.18 7.45 -10.77
CA ARG A 121 -15.93 7.15 -9.35
C ARG A 121 -17.16 7.46 -8.52
N GLU A 122 -17.46 6.56 -7.58
CA GLU A 122 -18.37 6.80 -6.49
C GLU A 122 -17.59 7.23 -5.25
N TYR A 123 -18.16 8.15 -4.47
CA TYR A 123 -17.49 8.67 -3.27
C TYR A 123 -17.51 7.62 -2.15
N PRO A 124 -16.36 7.23 -1.59
CA PRO A 124 -16.25 6.21 -0.54
C PRO A 124 -16.91 6.66 0.78
N ARG A 125 -17.63 5.77 1.46
CA ARG A 125 -18.31 6.08 2.73
C ARG A 125 -18.29 4.95 3.75
N ASN A 126 -18.10 3.69 3.34
CA ASN A 126 -18.14 2.57 4.26
C ASN A 126 -16.73 2.32 4.82
N TYR A 127 -16.60 2.19 6.14
CA TYR A 127 -15.32 1.86 6.74
C TYR A 127 -15.01 0.36 6.64
N ILE A 128 -13.71 0.06 6.66
CA ILE A 128 -13.18 -1.29 6.78
C ILE A 128 -12.65 -1.42 8.20
N ARG A 129 -13.17 -2.38 8.95
CA ARG A 129 -12.69 -2.70 10.28
C ARG A 129 -11.34 -3.41 10.16
N THR A 130 -10.32 -2.84 10.78
CA THR A 130 -8.99 -3.47 10.86
C THR A 130 -8.77 -4.18 12.19
N GLY A 131 -9.60 -3.92 13.19
CA GLY A 131 -9.45 -4.45 14.55
C GLY A 131 -8.33 -3.80 15.34
N ILE A 132 -7.71 -2.74 14.80
CA ILE A 132 -6.58 -2.01 15.38
C ILE A 132 -7.07 -0.63 15.83
N SER A 133 -7.07 -0.37 17.15
CA SER A 133 -7.65 0.83 17.72
C SER A 133 -7.06 2.13 17.16
N ALA A 134 -5.75 2.20 16.97
CA ALA A 134 -5.10 3.39 16.40
C ALA A 134 -5.55 3.69 14.95
N ILE A 135 -5.89 2.65 14.16
CA ILE A 135 -6.41 2.80 12.80
C ILE A 135 -7.90 3.06 12.85
N ASP A 136 -8.68 2.16 13.45
CA ASP A 136 -10.14 2.22 13.41
C ASP A 136 -10.69 3.46 14.13
N GLY A 137 -10.03 3.88 15.23
CA GLY A 137 -10.47 5.03 16.04
C GLY A 137 -10.01 6.40 15.55
N LEU A 138 -8.83 6.51 14.93
CA LEU A 138 -8.21 7.82 14.64
C LEU A 138 -7.87 8.06 13.16
N THR A 139 -7.69 6.99 12.40
CA THR A 139 -7.33 7.06 10.96
C THR A 139 -8.13 6.05 10.14
N THR A 140 -9.41 5.94 10.45
CA THR A 140 -10.33 4.92 9.93
C THR A 140 -10.17 4.70 8.43
N LEU A 141 -9.92 3.44 8.04
CA LEU A 141 -9.80 3.03 6.64
C LEU A 141 -11.17 2.98 5.97
N ILE A 142 -11.33 3.67 4.86
CA ILE A 142 -12.58 3.73 4.12
C ILE A 142 -12.49 2.86 2.86
N ARG A 143 -13.52 2.11 2.58
CA ARG A 143 -13.61 1.22 1.42
C ARG A 143 -13.44 2.00 0.10
N GLY A 144 -12.52 1.57 -0.75
CA GLY A 144 -12.15 2.27 -1.98
C GLY A 144 -11.10 3.39 -1.80
N GLN A 145 -10.53 3.54 -0.61
CA GLN A 145 -9.48 4.50 -0.28
C GLN A 145 -8.09 3.96 -0.61
N LYS A 146 -7.15 4.88 -0.81
CA LYS A 146 -5.69 4.64 -0.81
C LYS A 146 -5.12 5.19 0.50
N LEU A 147 -4.76 4.33 1.42
CA LEU A 147 -4.21 4.72 2.73
C LEU A 147 -2.86 4.03 2.95
N PRO A 148 -1.73 4.68 2.63
CA PRO A 148 -0.42 4.09 2.77
C PRO A 148 0.04 3.99 4.21
N ILE A 149 0.92 3.01 4.47
CA ILE A 149 1.70 2.89 5.70
C ILE A 149 3.12 3.35 5.43
N PHE A 150 3.53 4.43 6.10
CA PHE A 150 4.89 4.94 6.09
C PHE A 150 5.66 4.32 7.24
N SER A 151 6.59 3.45 6.93
CA SER A 151 7.41 2.71 7.87
C SER A 151 8.86 3.16 7.85
N GLY A 152 9.65 2.71 8.82
CA GLY A 152 11.10 2.82 8.83
C GLY A 152 11.75 1.44 8.77
N ASN A 153 13.02 1.37 8.38
CA ASN A 153 13.76 0.11 8.33
C ASN A 153 13.74 -0.61 9.67
N GLY A 154 13.34 -1.89 9.68
CA GLY A 154 13.27 -2.72 10.88
C GLY A 154 12.07 -2.44 11.78
N LEU A 155 11.10 -1.63 11.36
CA LEU A 155 9.81 -1.52 12.02
C LEU A 155 8.86 -2.64 11.57
N PRO A 156 7.89 -3.07 12.39
CA PRO A 156 7.07 -4.27 12.15
C PRO A 156 5.90 -4.01 11.18
N HIS A 157 6.18 -3.48 9.99
CA HIS A 157 5.13 -3.16 9.00
C HIS A 157 4.56 -4.42 8.33
N ASP A 158 5.37 -5.46 8.14
CA ASP A 158 4.89 -6.73 7.59
C ASP A 158 3.96 -7.45 8.56
N GLU A 159 4.27 -7.41 9.87
CA GLU A 159 3.42 -7.97 10.92
C GLU A 159 2.09 -7.22 11.02
N LEU A 160 2.14 -5.88 10.90
CA LEU A 160 0.95 -5.05 10.87
C LEU A 160 0.09 -5.33 9.62
N ALA A 161 0.73 -5.51 8.46
CA ALA A 161 0.03 -5.88 7.23
C ALA A 161 -0.65 -7.24 7.35
N ALA A 162 0.05 -8.24 7.89
CA ALA A 162 -0.51 -9.57 8.14
C ALA A 162 -1.71 -9.51 9.09
N GLN A 163 -1.60 -8.77 10.21
CA GLN A 163 -2.69 -8.57 11.15
C GLN A 163 -3.92 -7.93 10.49
N ILE A 164 -3.73 -6.91 9.65
CA ILE A 164 -4.83 -6.27 8.91
C ILE A 164 -5.50 -7.28 7.96
N VAL A 165 -4.72 -8.10 7.24
CA VAL A 165 -5.27 -9.14 6.35
C VAL A 165 -6.10 -10.14 7.13
N GLU A 166 -5.56 -10.67 8.22
CA GLU A 166 -6.26 -11.65 9.07
C GLU A 166 -7.55 -11.07 9.64
N GLN A 167 -7.48 -9.88 10.22
CA GLN A 167 -8.62 -9.28 10.93
C GLN A 167 -9.69 -8.71 10.00
N ALA A 168 -9.31 -8.16 8.84
CA ALA A 168 -10.27 -7.70 7.84
C ALA A 168 -11.00 -8.87 7.15
N SER A 169 -10.39 -10.05 7.09
CA SER A 169 -10.95 -11.25 6.46
C SER A 169 -11.77 -12.12 7.42
N LEU A 170 -11.54 -12.03 8.72
CA LEU A 170 -12.17 -12.89 9.75
C LEU A 170 -13.69 -12.68 9.94
N ALA A 171 -14.29 -11.74 9.20
CA ALA A 171 -15.71 -11.53 9.37
C ALA A 171 -16.57 -12.72 8.87
N GLU A 172 -16.11 -13.59 7.96
CA GLU A 172 -16.97 -14.62 7.37
C GLU A 172 -16.37 -16.00 7.02
N CYS A 173 -15.04 -16.21 6.80
CA CYS A 173 -14.46 -17.55 6.46
C CYS A 173 -12.92 -17.59 6.54
N GLY A 174 -12.32 -18.78 6.50
CA GLY A 174 -10.87 -19.01 6.62
C GLY A 174 -10.00 -18.15 5.68
N VAL A 175 -8.96 -17.52 6.23
CA VAL A 175 -8.18 -16.45 5.57
C VAL A 175 -7.48 -16.91 4.29
N SER A 176 -6.92 -18.12 4.25
CA SER A 176 -6.08 -18.58 3.14
C SER A 176 -6.82 -18.69 1.80
N ASP A 177 -8.08 -19.05 1.84
CA ASP A 177 -8.88 -19.33 0.63
C ASP A 177 -9.34 -18.04 -0.09
N HIS A 178 -9.16 -16.88 0.56
CA HIS A 178 -9.58 -15.58 0.04
C HIS A 178 -8.40 -14.65 -0.29
N VAL A 179 -7.15 -15.08 -0.10
CA VAL A 179 -5.96 -14.28 -0.36
C VAL A 179 -5.25 -14.79 -1.62
N ALA A 180 -5.06 -13.92 -2.61
CA ALA A 180 -4.18 -14.17 -3.73
C ALA A 180 -2.84 -13.43 -3.50
N MET A 181 -1.72 -14.16 -3.58
CA MET A 181 -0.38 -13.62 -3.37
C MET A 181 0.38 -13.51 -4.68
N PHE A 182 0.96 -12.34 -4.95
CA PHE A 182 1.86 -12.10 -6.06
C PHE A 182 3.24 -11.77 -5.50
N LEU A 183 4.20 -12.65 -5.70
CA LEU A 183 5.51 -12.58 -5.06
C LEU A 183 6.58 -12.10 -6.03
N ASN A 184 7.39 -11.14 -5.57
CA ASN A 184 8.70 -10.84 -6.13
C ASN A 184 9.68 -10.76 -4.96
N LEU A 185 10.54 -11.74 -4.85
CA LEU A 185 11.49 -11.87 -3.75
C LEU A 185 12.75 -11.01 -3.99
N SER A 186 13.59 -10.88 -2.98
CA SER A 186 14.78 -10.03 -3.06
C SER A 186 15.81 -10.49 -4.11
N ASN A 187 15.82 -11.79 -4.42
CA ASN A 187 16.68 -12.41 -5.44
C ASN A 187 16.03 -12.48 -6.84
N ASP A 188 14.77 -12.07 -6.96
CA ASP A 188 14.09 -12.03 -8.25
C ASP A 188 14.53 -10.82 -9.07
N PRO A 189 14.45 -10.89 -10.40
CA PRO A 189 14.87 -9.82 -11.30
C PRO A 189 14.16 -8.49 -11.03
N VAL A 190 14.93 -7.40 -11.11
CA VAL A 190 14.44 -6.02 -10.89
C VAL A 190 13.31 -5.64 -11.84
N ALA A 191 13.40 -6.09 -13.10
CA ALA A 191 12.38 -5.80 -14.12
C ALA A 191 11.02 -6.45 -13.79
N GLU A 192 11.02 -7.66 -13.21
CA GLU A 192 9.80 -8.34 -12.76
C GLU A 192 9.14 -7.56 -11.61
N ARG A 193 9.94 -6.97 -10.69
CA ARG A 193 9.45 -6.13 -9.59
C ARG A 193 8.58 -4.96 -10.06
N LEU A 194 8.90 -4.38 -11.22
CA LEU A 194 8.10 -3.29 -11.80
C LEU A 194 6.75 -3.75 -12.37
N ILE A 195 6.63 -5.03 -12.68
CA ILE A 195 5.42 -5.60 -13.27
C ILE A 195 4.49 -6.19 -12.21
N THR A 196 5.03 -6.75 -11.14
CA THR A 196 4.28 -7.43 -10.06
C THR A 196 3.06 -6.63 -9.56
N PRO A 197 3.16 -5.34 -9.19
CA PRO A 197 2.00 -4.59 -8.73
C PRO A 197 0.96 -4.38 -9.83
N LYS A 198 1.38 -4.28 -11.10
CA LYS A 198 0.46 -4.14 -12.23
C LYS A 198 -0.37 -5.41 -12.42
N VAL A 199 0.25 -6.59 -12.34
CA VAL A 199 -0.43 -7.90 -12.42
C VAL A 199 -1.42 -8.07 -11.26
N ALA A 200 -0.97 -7.82 -10.03
CA ALA A 200 -1.81 -7.92 -8.83
C ALA A 200 -3.02 -6.99 -8.88
N LEU A 201 -2.83 -5.74 -9.30
CA LEU A 201 -3.93 -4.78 -9.45
C LEU A 201 -4.91 -5.17 -10.57
N THR A 202 -4.42 -5.76 -11.65
CA THR A 202 -5.30 -6.25 -12.74
C THR A 202 -6.19 -7.39 -12.25
N ALA A 203 -5.65 -8.30 -11.43
CA ALA A 203 -6.41 -9.33 -10.76
C ALA A 203 -7.45 -8.75 -9.79
N ALA A 204 -7.05 -7.75 -8.99
CA ALA A 204 -7.93 -7.06 -8.06
C ALA A 204 -9.09 -6.34 -8.76
N GLU A 205 -8.81 -5.64 -9.87
CA GLU A 205 -9.84 -4.96 -10.67
C GLU A 205 -10.85 -5.93 -11.27
N TYR A 206 -10.38 -7.06 -11.79
CA TYR A 206 -11.26 -8.11 -12.31
C TYR A 206 -12.20 -8.64 -11.24
N LEU A 207 -11.68 -9.03 -10.07
CA LEU A 207 -12.50 -9.52 -8.96
C LEU A 207 -13.46 -8.43 -8.43
N ALA A 208 -12.99 -7.19 -8.35
CA ALA A 208 -13.81 -6.10 -7.86
C ALA A 208 -14.93 -5.71 -8.83
N PHE A 209 -14.61 -5.45 -10.09
CA PHE A 209 -15.55 -4.80 -11.00
C PHE A 209 -16.30 -5.76 -11.91
N GLU A 210 -15.79 -6.96 -12.17
CA GLU A 210 -16.47 -7.99 -12.95
C GLU A 210 -17.17 -9.03 -12.05
N LYS A 211 -16.59 -9.33 -10.87
CA LYS A 211 -17.15 -10.29 -9.91
C LYS A 211 -17.86 -9.62 -8.71
N ASN A 212 -17.88 -8.28 -8.66
CA ASN A 212 -18.53 -7.47 -7.62
C ASN A 212 -18.01 -7.74 -6.18
N MET A 213 -16.73 -8.05 -6.04
CA MET A 213 -16.10 -8.31 -4.75
C MET A 213 -15.51 -7.02 -4.16
N HIS A 214 -15.37 -6.97 -2.83
CA HIS A 214 -14.62 -5.92 -2.15
C HIS A 214 -13.19 -6.41 -1.93
N ILE A 215 -12.24 -5.83 -2.66
CA ILE A 215 -10.85 -6.26 -2.65
C ILE A 215 -10.00 -5.27 -1.86
N LEU A 216 -9.25 -5.80 -0.90
CA LEU A 216 -8.19 -5.08 -0.19
C LEU A 216 -6.84 -5.50 -0.79
N VAL A 217 -6.13 -4.54 -1.36
CA VAL A 217 -4.79 -4.75 -1.96
C VAL A 217 -3.74 -4.17 -1.03
N ILE A 218 -2.79 -4.99 -0.62
CA ILE A 218 -1.62 -4.56 0.14
C ILE A 218 -0.40 -4.66 -0.78
N LEU A 219 0.29 -3.53 -0.98
CA LEU A 219 1.47 -3.43 -1.84
C LEU A 219 2.71 -3.28 -0.96
N THR A 220 3.48 -4.35 -0.80
CA THR A 220 4.76 -4.35 -0.06
C THR A 220 5.91 -4.67 -1.01
N ASP A 221 7.01 -3.97 -1.05
CA ASP A 221 7.32 -2.64 -0.52
C ASP A 221 7.48 -1.66 -1.68
N MET A 222 6.77 -0.52 -1.61
CA MET A 222 6.80 0.47 -2.69
C MET A 222 8.12 1.23 -2.78
N THR A 223 8.95 1.18 -1.73
CA THR A 223 10.33 1.66 -1.78
C THR A 223 11.18 0.75 -2.68
N SER A 224 11.03 -0.57 -2.56
CA SER A 224 11.71 -1.52 -3.44
C SER A 224 11.29 -1.36 -4.90
N PHE A 225 10.02 -1.03 -5.15
CA PHE A 225 9.52 -0.68 -6.49
C PHE A 225 10.21 0.59 -7.04
N ALA A 226 10.30 1.65 -6.23
CA ALA A 226 10.96 2.90 -6.63
C ALA A 226 12.47 2.71 -6.86
N GLU A 227 13.16 1.91 -6.03
CA GLU A 227 14.56 1.56 -6.24
C GLU A 227 14.77 0.77 -7.53
N ALA A 228 13.88 -0.16 -7.86
CA ALA A 228 13.90 -0.87 -9.13
C ALA A 228 13.77 0.09 -10.32
N MET A 229 12.90 1.10 -10.23
CA MET A 229 12.79 2.15 -11.25
C MET A 229 14.06 2.97 -11.38
N ARG A 230 14.68 3.35 -10.26
CA ARG A 230 15.94 4.09 -10.25
C ARG A 230 17.05 3.31 -10.93
N GLU A 231 17.16 2.02 -10.64
CA GLU A 231 18.16 1.14 -11.25
C GLU A 231 17.95 1.04 -12.76
N VAL A 232 16.74 0.74 -13.22
CA VAL A 232 16.43 0.63 -14.65
C VAL A 232 16.63 1.96 -15.39
N SER A 233 16.23 3.08 -14.79
CA SER A 233 16.45 4.41 -15.35
C SER A 233 17.95 4.73 -15.50
N ALA A 234 18.76 4.37 -14.51
CA ALA A 234 20.22 4.55 -14.58
C ALA A 234 20.84 3.69 -15.69
N GLN A 235 20.38 2.45 -15.87
CA GLN A 235 20.86 1.56 -16.95
C GLN A 235 20.48 2.07 -18.34
N LYS A 236 19.35 2.78 -18.47
CA LYS A 236 18.97 3.47 -19.72
C LYS A 236 19.75 4.75 -19.97
N GLY A 237 20.54 5.24 -19.02
CA GLY A 237 21.24 6.50 -19.13
C GLY A 237 20.32 7.74 -19.03
N GLU A 238 19.13 7.60 -18.47
CA GLU A 238 18.20 8.71 -18.29
C GLU A 238 18.75 9.74 -17.30
N ILE A 239 18.42 11.01 -17.52
CA ILE A 239 18.84 12.10 -16.62
C ILE A 239 18.09 11.96 -15.29
N PRO A 240 18.81 11.76 -14.17
CA PRO A 240 18.16 11.58 -12.88
C PRO A 240 17.53 12.89 -12.36
N SER A 241 16.41 12.77 -11.67
CA SER A 241 15.75 13.83 -10.93
C SER A 241 16.17 13.81 -9.44
N ARG A 242 15.31 14.27 -8.53
CA ARG A 242 15.57 14.38 -7.08
C ARG A 242 16.03 13.04 -6.49
N LYS A 243 17.15 13.03 -5.78
CA LYS A 243 17.79 11.85 -5.14
C LYS A 243 18.07 10.67 -6.10
N GLY A 244 18.23 10.92 -7.39
CA GLY A 244 18.58 9.90 -8.38
C GLY A 244 17.39 9.10 -8.94
N TYR A 245 16.16 9.41 -8.56
CA TYR A 245 14.97 8.78 -9.13
C TYR A 245 14.62 9.36 -10.50
N PRO A 246 13.94 8.58 -11.37
CA PRO A 246 13.48 9.09 -12.65
C PRO A 246 12.44 10.20 -12.48
N GLY A 247 12.39 11.15 -13.41
CA GLY A 247 11.45 12.26 -13.37
C GLY A 247 9.98 11.85 -13.41
N TYR A 248 9.69 10.66 -13.93
CA TYR A 248 8.34 10.08 -14.05
C TYR A 248 7.93 9.20 -12.85
N LEU A 249 8.69 9.16 -11.74
CA LEU A 249 8.34 8.37 -10.54
C LEU A 249 6.92 8.67 -10.04
N TYR A 250 6.52 9.96 -10.04
CA TYR A 250 5.16 10.37 -9.67
C TYR A 250 4.10 9.72 -10.55
N SER A 251 4.30 9.73 -11.87
CA SER A 251 3.33 9.18 -12.84
C SER A 251 3.18 7.68 -12.70
N GLU A 252 4.26 6.96 -12.42
CA GLU A 252 4.20 5.49 -12.19
C GLU A 252 3.47 5.16 -10.88
N PHE A 253 3.75 5.89 -9.78
CA PHE A 253 2.98 5.74 -8.55
C PHE A 253 1.49 6.06 -8.76
N ALA A 254 1.20 7.16 -9.46
CA ALA A 254 -0.18 7.54 -9.77
C ALA A 254 -0.88 6.46 -10.63
N ALA A 255 -0.19 5.87 -11.61
CA ALA A 255 -0.73 4.81 -12.44
C ALA A 255 -1.12 3.56 -11.63
N LEU A 256 -0.42 3.26 -10.54
CA LEU A 256 -0.77 2.17 -9.63
C LEU A 256 -1.88 2.56 -8.63
N TYR A 257 -1.68 3.68 -7.93
CA TYR A 257 -2.58 4.06 -6.84
C TYR A 257 -3.96 4.51 -7.33
N GLU A 258 -4.05 5.17 -8.49
CA GLU A 258 -5.31 5.60 -9.08
C GLU A 258 -6.19 4.45 -9.62
N ARG A 259 -5.74 3.21 -9.52
CA ARG A 259 -6.54 2.00 -9.78
C ARG A 259 -7.45 1.63 -8.60
N ALA A 260 -7.25 2.21 -7.42
CA ALA A 260 -8.15 2.04 -6.28
C ALA A 260 -9.42 2.88 -6.43
N GLY A 261 -10.53 2.42 -5.90
CA GLY A 261 -11.79 3.17 -5.85
C GLY A 261 -13.04 2.31 -5.93
N ILE A 262 -14.16 2.98 -6.04
CA ILE A 262 -15.49 2.41 -6.28
C ILE A 262 -15.98 2.98 -7.62
N VAL A 263 -16.49 2.12 -8.49
CA VAL A 263 -17.07 2.51 -9.78
C VAL A 263 -18.57 2.58 -9.67
N LYS A 264 -19.18 3.67 -10.15
CA LYS A 264 -20.64 3.82 -10.19
C LYS A 264 -21.30 2.67 -10.93
N GLY A 265 -22.28 2.04 -10.29
CA GLY A 265 -23.00 0.91 -10.85
C GLY A 265 -22.33 -0.45 -10.64
N SER A 266 -21.13 -0.51 -10.07
CA SER A 266 -20.49 -1.74 -9.58
C SER A 266 -20.75 -1.89 -8.07
N ALA A 267 -21.01 -3.09 -7.62
CA ALA A 267 -21.11 -3.38 -6.19
C ALA A 267 -19.72 -3.60 -5.55
N GLY A 268 -18.69 -3.84 -6.35
CA GLY A 268 -17.33 -4.11 -5.90
C GLY A 268 -16.51 -2.86 -5.65
N SER A 269 -15.36 -3.03 -5.03
CA SER A 269 -14.40 -1.95 -4.74
C SER A 269 -12.96 -2.46 -4.67
N VAL A 270 -12.00 -1.58 -4.99
CA VAL A 270 -10.59 -1.80 -4.75
C VAL A 270 -10.11 -0.80 -3.72
N THR A 271 -9.67 -1.28 -2.55
CA THR A 271 -9.03 -0.49 -1.50
C THR A 271 -7.55 -0.81 -1.48
N GLN A 272 -6.68 0.18 -1.35
CA GLN A 272 -5.24 -0.03 -1.37
C GLN A 272 -4.57 0.43 -0.06
N ILE A 273 -3.67 -0.41 0.45
CA ILE A 273 -2.72 -0.07 1.51
C ILE A 273 -1.31 -0.23 0.92
N PRO A 274 -0.76 0.81 0.28
CA PRO A 274 0.64 0.81 -0.10
C PRO A 274 1.51 0.89 1.16
N ILE A 275 2.51 0.03 1.27
CA ILE A 275 3.49 0.08 2.36
C ILE A 275 4.81 0.53 1.76
N LEU A 276 5.44 1.49 2.40
CA LEU A 276 6.76 1.98 2.00
C LEU A 276 7.67 2.17 3.22
N THR A 277 8.96 1.99 2.98
CA THR A 277 10.02 2.21 3.97
C THR A 277 10.66 3.57 3.72
N MET A 278 10.63 4.45 4.71
CA MET A 278 11.27 5.77 4.61
C MET A 278 12.79 5.63 4.83
N PRO A 279 13.63 5.95 3.85
CA PRO A 279 15.07 5.98 4.06
C PRO A 279 15.45 6.98 5.15
N ASN A 280 16.18 6.52 6.19
CA ASN A 280 16.55 7.30 7.37
C ASN A 280 15.36 7.88 8.17
N ASP A 281 14.22 7.24 8.13
CA ASP A 281 12.96 7.70 8.73
C ASP A 281 12.54 9.12 8.24
N ASP A 282 13.00 9.52 7.03
CA ASP A 282 12.77 10.86 6.45
C ASP A 282 11.47 10.87 5.63
N ILE A 283 10.41 11.42 6.22
CA ILE A 283 9.10 11.59 5.56
C ILE A 283 9.16 12.56 4.37
N THR A 284 10.19 13.42 4.28
CA THR A 284 10.38 14.35 3.17
C THR A 284 11.12 13.74 1.98
N HIS A 285 11.50 12.45 2.09
CA HIS A 285 12.09 11.70 0.99
C HIS A 285 11.12 11.61 -0.20
N PRO A 286 11.59 11.61 -1.47
CA PRO A 286 10.70 11.58 -2.65
C PRO A 286 9.63 10.50 -2.63
N ILE A 287 9.91 9.32 -2.09
CA ILE A 287 8.97 8.20 -2.07
C ILE A 287 7.74 8.48 -1.19
N PRO A 288 7.87 8.77 0.12
CA PRO A 288 6.73 9.14 0.94
C PRO A 288 6.10 10.47 0.51
N ASP A 289 6.90 11.47 0.12
CA ASP A 289 6.42 12.78 -0.32
C ASP A 289 5.46 12.65 -1.52
N LEU A 290 5.90 11.97 -2.60
CA LEU A 290 5.08 11.74 -3.79
C LEU A 290 3.86 10.85 -3.50
N THR A 291 4.02 9.82 -2.68
CA THR A 291 2.89 8.96 -2.26
C THR A 291 1.83 9.77 -1.51
N GLY A 292 2.22 10.64 -0.60
CA GLY A 292 1.31 11.51 0.17
C GLY A 292 0.49 12.47 -0.69
N TYR A 293 1.03 12.90 -1.85
CA TYR A 293 0.26 13.74 -2.81
C TYR A 293 -0.82 12.96 -3.56
N ILE A 294 -0.63 11.66 -3.78
CA ILE A 294 -1.55 10.85 -4.60
C ILE A 294 -2.65 10.23 -3.72
N THR A 295 -2.35 9.94 -2.45
CA THR A 295 -3.21 9.18 -1.55
C THR A 295 -4.11 10.05 -0.66
N GLU A 296 -5.13 9.45 -0.03
CA GLU A 296 -6.08 10.16 0.82
C GLU A 296 -5.70 10.15 2.31
N GLY A 297 -4.42 10.13 2.62
CA GLY A 297 -3.88 10.16 3.98
C GLY A 297 -2.65 9.28 4.12
N GLN A 298 -2.24 9.01 5.35
CA GLN A 298 -1.14 8.09 5.68
C GLN A 298 -1.24 7.59 7.13
N ILE A 299 -0.70 6.41 7.37
CA ILE A 299 -0.41 5.87 8.69
C ILE A 299 1.11 5.87 8.85
N VAL A 300 1.63 6.47 9.92
CA VAL A 300 3.07 6.60 10.13
C VAL A 300 3.50 5.73 11.31
N LEU A 301 4.46 4.84 11.07
CA LEU A 301 5.10 4.07 12.14
C LEU A 301 6.30 4.83 12.69
N GLU A 302 6.49 4.79 14.00
CA GLU A 302 7.53 5.53 14.70
C GLU A 302 8.45 4.63 15.51
N ARG A 303 9.75 4.85 15.32
CA ARG A 303 10.82 4.08 15.99
C ARG A 303 10.84 4.28 17.49
N SER A 304 10.52 5.46 17.98
CA SER A 304 10.49 5.74 19.43
C SER A 304 9.43 4.91 20.16
N LEU A 305 8.25 4.72 19.57
CA LEU A 305 7.19 3.85 20.09
C LEU A 305 7.61 2.37 20.06
N HIS A 306 8.25 1.95 18.96
CA HIS A 306 8.76 0.59 18.83
C HIS A 306 9.83 0.28 19.90
N GLN A 307 10.75 1.21 20.17
CA GLN A 307 11.75 1.08 21.23
C GLN A 307 11.15 0.98 22.64
N LYS A 308 9.96 1.57 22.85
CA LYS A 308 9.17 1.41 24.08
C LYS A 308 8.39 0.08 24.14
N ASN A 309 8.57 -0.83 23.15
CA ASN A 309 7.81 -2.07 22.99
C ASN A 309 6.29 -1.85 22.81
N ILE A 310 5.90 -0.76 22.19
CA ILE A 310 4.50 -0.51 21.80
C ILE A 310 4.29 -1.09 20.41
N TYR A 311 3.29 -1.94 20.28
CA TYR A 311 2.89 -2.54 19.01
C TYR A 311 1.35 -2.41 18.84
N PRO A 312 0.87 -2.01 17.64
CA PRO A 312 1.66 -1.46 16.53
C PRO A 312 2.23 -0.07 16.88
N PRO A 313 3.44 0.28 16.43
CA PRO A 313 4.09 1.54 16.81
C PRO A 313 3.57 2.72 15.94
N ILE A 314 2.25 2.92 15.92
CA ILE A 314 1.61 3.95 15.10
C ILE A 314 1.72 5.31 15.80
N ASN A 315 2.39 6.27 15.15
CA ASN A 315 2.34 7.66 15.58
C ASN A 315 1.08 8.33 15.01
N VAL A 316 0.14 8.61 15.87
CA VAL A 316 -1.17 9.15 15.49
C VAL A 316 -1.12 10.61 15.06
N LEU A 317 -0.10 11.39 15.47
CA LEU A 317 -0.02 12.83 15.16
C LEU A 317 0.25 13.12 13.67
N PRO A 318 1.23 12.48 12.99
CA PRO A 318 1.42 12.63 11.56
C PRO A 318 0.50 11.74 10.72
N SER A 319 -0.25 10.85 11.36
CA SER A 319 -1.19 9.94 10.70
C SER A 319 -2.54 10.62 10.47
N LEU A 320 -3.14 10.34 9.32
CA LEU A 320 -4.39 10.98 8.97
C LEU A 320 -5.12 10.16 7.88
N SER A 321 -6.46 10.10 7.96
CA SER A 321 -7.34 9.63 6.89
C SER A 321 -8.30 10.75 6.50
N ARG A 322 -8.16 11.30 5.28
CA ARG A 322 -8.97 12.43 4.81
C ARG A 322 -10.44 12.07 4.58
N LEU A 323 -10.71 10.79 4.35
CA LEU A 323 -12.07 10.28 4.09
C LEU A 323 -12.79 9.83 5.37
N MET A 324 -12.10 9.72 6.49
CA MET A 324 -12.63 9.22 7.77
C MET A 324 -13.95 9.91 8.15
N LYS A 325 -14.00 11.25 8.09
CA LYS A 325 -15.16 12.05 8.50
C LYS A 325 -16.48 11.69 7.77
N ASP A 326 -16.38 11.13 6.56
CA ASP A 326 -17.52 10.78 5.73
C ASP A 326 -17.94 9.31 5.89
N GLY A 327 -17.12 8.51 6.58
CA GLY A 327 -17.34 7.07 6.81
C GLY A 327 -17.52 6.67 8.28
N ILE A 328 -17.61 7.64 9.20
CA ILE A 328 -17.83 7.41 10.63
C ILE A 328 -19.10 8.13 11.12
N GLY A 329 -19.48 7.93 12.39
CA GLY A 329 -20.65 8.51 13.00
C GLY A 329 -21.82 7.54 13.09
N GLU A 330 -23.01 8.02 13.49
CA GLU A 330 -24.20 7.22 13.83
C GLU A 330 -24.57 6.15 12.80
N LYS A 331 -24.37 6.44 11.50
CA LYS A 331 -24.74 5.52 10.41
C LYS A 331 -23.74 4.38 10.18
N TYR A 332 -22.49 4.56 10.57
CA TYR A 332 -21.40 3.66 10.19
C TYR A 332 -20.69 3.06 11.40
N THR A 333 -20.46 3.87 12.44
CA THR A 333 -19.76 3.48 13.66
C THR A 333 -20.62 3.81 14.88
N ARG A 334 -20.29 4.88 15.62
CA ARG A 334 -21.04 5.38 16.76
C ARG A 334 -21.10 6.92 16.71
N GLU A 335 -22.14 7.54 17.24
CA GLU A 335 -22.39 8.98 17.14
C GLU A 335 -21.27 9.85 17.71
N ASP A 336 -20.60 9.37 18.77
CA ASP A 336 -19.52 10.06 19.47
C ASP A 336 -18.15 9.92 18.81
N HIS A 337 -18.01 9.06 17.79
CA HIS A 337 -16.70 8.68 17.24
C HIS A 337 -15.90 9.89 16.75
N GLN A 338 -16.51 10.82 16.02
CA GLN A 338 -15.78 11.99 15.49
C GLN A 338 -15.27 12.90 16.61
N ASP A 339 -16.11 13.19 17.59
CA ASP A 339 -15.76 14.06 18.73
C ASP A 339 -14.69 13.42 19.59
N LEU A 340 -14.85 12.14 19.90
CA LEU A 340 -13.87 11.35 20.65
C LEU A 340 -12.51 11.32 19.96
N ALA A 341 -12.49 11.04 18.64
CA ALA A 341 -11.25 11.02 17.85
C ALA A 341 -10.54 12.38 17.86
N ASN A 342 -11.29 13.47 17.66
CA ASN A 342 -10.76 14.83 17.73
C ASN A 342 -10.18 15.16 19.10
N GLN A 343 -10.87 14.76 20.17
CA GLN A 343 -10.40 15.00 21.55
C GLN A 343 -9.15 14.19 21.88
N LEU A 344 -9.14 12.88 21.54
CA LEU A 344 -7.97 12.03 21.76
C LEU A 344 -6.74 12.57 21.03
N PHE A 345 -6.91 12.97 19.77
CA PHE A 345 -5.84 13.58 18.97
C PHE A 345 -5.31 14.88 19.61
N SER A 346 -6.23 15.80 19.97
CA SER A 346 -5.88 17.08 20.60
C SER A 346 -5.18 16.87 21.96
N SER A 347 -5.72 15.96 22.77
CA SER A 347 -5.14 15.64 24.07
C SER A 347 -3.74 15.01 23.94
N TYR A 348 -3.54 14.11 22.96
CA TYR A 348 -2.23 13.51 22.74
C TYR A 348 -1.21 14.50 22.17
N ALA A 349 -1.64 15.48 21.36
CA ALA A 349 -0.77 16.57 20.92
C ALA A 349 -0.24 17.39 22.12
N ARG A 350 -1.09 17.70 23.10
CA ARG A 350 -0.68 18.38 24.34
C ARG A 350 0.28 17.57 25.21
N VAL A 351 0.26 16.25 25.13
CA VAL A 351 1.26 15.40 25.81
C VAL A 351 2.67 15.74 25.34
N GLY A 352 2.86 16.03 24.05
CA GLY A 352 4.15 16.45 23.48
C GLY A 352 4.65 17.73 24.18
N GLU A 353 3.77 18.75 24.24
CA GLU A 353 4.09 20.03 24.90
C GLU A 353 4.44 19.85 26.40
N ALA A 354 3.68 19.01 27.11
CA ALA A 354 3.95 18.71 28.53
C ALA A 354 5.28 17.96 28.72
N ARG A 355 5.65 17.04 27.82
CA ARG A 355 6.96 16.35 27.83
C ARG A 355 8.12 17.31 27.57
N ASP A 356 7.96 18.21 26.58
CA ASP A 356 8.97 19.23 26.28
C ASP A 356 9.17 20.16 27.48
N LEU A 357 8.09 20.62 28.11
CA LEU A 357 8.16 21.43 29.30
C LEU A 357 8.82 20.68 30.47
N ALA A 358 8.44 19.42 30.69
CA ALA A 358 9.03 18.56 31.72
C ALA A 358 10.56 18.39 31.53
N SER A 359 11.01 18.31 30.31
CA SER A 359 12.44 18.18 29.96
C SER A 359 13.26 19.43 30.36
N VAL A 360 12.61 20.60 30.39
CA VAL A 360 13.26 21.88 30.70
C VAL A 360 13.22 22.23 32.18
N ILE A 361 12.06 22.07 32.86
CA ILE A 361 11.86 22.51 34.24
C ILE A 361 11.80 21.37 35.26
N GLY A 362 11.69 20.12 34.80
CA GLY A 362 11.49 18.94 35.66
C GLY A 362 10.00 18.62 35.86
N GLU A 363 9.68 17.34 36.05
CA GLU A 363 8.30 16.87 36.26
C GLU A 363 7.66 17.42 37.55
N ASP A 364 8.45 17.63 38.60
CA ASP A 364 7.96 18.11 39.89
C ASP A 364 7.38 19.54 39.79
N GLU A 365 7.94 20.37 38.92
CA GLU A 365 7.56 21.78 38.75
C GLU A 365 6.39 21.97 37.75
N LEU A 366 5.90 20.89 37.12
CA LEU A 366 4.75 20.94 36.23
C LEU A 366 3.46 21.26 36.99
N SER A 367 2.51 21.92 36.29
CA SER A 367 1.14 22.06 36.78
C SER A 367 0.46 20.70 36.97
N ASP A 368 -0.56 20.64 37.84
CA ASP A 368 -1.33 19.40 38.06
C ASP A 368 -1.97 18.92 36.73
N THR A 369 -2.41 19.84 35.88
CA THR A 369 -2.96 19.52 34.56
C THR A 369 -1.89 18.90 33.65
N ASP A 370 -0.67 19.46 33.57
CA ASP A 370 0.40 18.90 32.75
C ASP A 370 0.82 17.50 33.28
N LYS A 371 0.86 17.30 34.58
CA LYS A 371 1.08 15.96 35.17
C LYS A 371 -0.01 14.96 34.76
N GLN A 372 -1.27 15.41 34.66
CA GLN A 372 -2.36 14.56 34.15
C GLN A 372 -2.20 14.24 32.68
N TYR A 373 -1.74 15.20 31.85
CA TYR A 373 -1.42 14.94 30.44
C TYR A 373 -0.29 13.93 30.27
N LEU A 374 0.77 13.96 31.11
CA LEU A 374 1.83 12.96 31.08
C LEU A 374 1.31 11.55 31.41
N LYS A 375 0.42 11.45 32.43
CA LYS A 375 -0.24 10.18 32.77
C LYS A 375 -1.13 9.70 31.65
N PHE A 376 -1.94 10.58 31.07
CA PHE A 376 -2.79 10.28 29.90
C PHE A 376 -1.95 9.78 28.73
N GLY A 377 -0.85 10.47 28.40
CA GLY A 377 0.01 10.08 27.28
C GLY A 377 0.61 8.69 27.43
N THR A 378 1.05 8.35 28.65
CA THR A 378 1.59 7.02 28.95
C THR A 378 0.52 5.93 28.85
N ALA A 379 -0.67 6.18 29.38
CA ALA A 379 -1.80 5.26 29.30
C ALA A 379 -2.30 5.12 27.85
N PHE A 380 -2.39 6.22 27.12
CA PHE A 380 -2.80 6.24 25.71
C PHE A 380 -1.85 5.44 24.81
N GLU A 381 -0.54 5.63 24.96
CA GLU A 381 0.46 4.84 24.23
C GLU A 381 0.35 3.34 24.55
N LYS A 382 0.12 2.99 25.82
CA LYS A 382 0.09 1.59 26.25
C LYS A 382 -1.23 0.88 25.99
N GLU A 383 -2.37 1.55 26.16
CA GLU A 383 -3.69 0.91 26.19
C GLU A 383 -4.51 1.17 24.92
N PHE A 384 -4.32 2.32 24.25
CA PHE A 384 -5.03 2.64 23.02
C PHE A 384 -4.20 2.28 21.78
N ILE A 385 -2.96 2.80 21.68
CA ILE A 385 -2.06 2.48 20.57
C ILE A 385 -1.54 1.05 20.72
N GLY A 386 -1.05 0.70 21.92
CA GLY A 386 -0.55 -0.62 22.24
C GLY A 386 -1.65 -1.68 22.20
N GLN A 387 -1.40 -2.73 21.42
CA GLN A 387 -2.35 -3.83 21.19
C GLN A 387 -1.57 -5.11 20.89
N GLY A 388 -2.09 -6.27 21.31
CA GLY A 388 -1.50 -7.57 20.94
C GLY A 388 -1.60 -7.86 19.44
N LYS A 389 -0.64 -8.61 18.92
CA LYS A 389 -0.62 -8.99 17.49
C LYS A 389 -1.87 -9.78 17.07
N ASP A 390 -2.41 -10.58 18.00
CA ASP A 390 -3.61 -11.40 17.79
C ASP A 390 -4.89 -10.74 18.34
N GLU A 391 -4.76 -9.52 18.89
CA GLU A 391 -5.88 -8.81 19.50
C GLU A 391 -6.69 -8.09 18.42
N ASN A 392 -7.99 -8.42 18.36
CA ASN A 392 -8.94 -7.86 17.39
C ASN A 392 -10.03 -7.08 18.14
N ARG A 393 -9.87 -5.76 18.27
CA ARG A 393 -10.82 -4.89 18.96
C ARG A 393 -11.99 -4.50 18.05
N SER A 394 -13.19 -4.55 18.59
CA SER A 394 -14.36 -3.99 17.93
C SER A 394 -14.30 -2.45 17.95
N MET A 395 -15.09 -1.81 17.12
CA MET A 395 -15.24 -0.35 17.14
C MET A 395 -15.76 0.14 18.50
N ALA A 396 -16.71 -0.56 19.12
CA ALA A 396 -17.22 -0.21 20.44
C ALA A 396 -16.14 -0.26 21.51
N GLU A 397 -15.39 -1.36 21.58
CA GLU A 397 -14.25 -1.51 22.51
C GLU A 397 -13.21 -0.40 22.32
N THR A 398 -12.87 -0.09 21.08
CA THR A 398 -11.92 0.99 20.73
C THR A 398 -12.41 2.34 21.28
N LEU A 399 -13.67 2.69 21.04
CA LEU A 399 -14.23 3.96 21.51
C LEU A 399 -14.37 4.00 23.03
N ASP A 400 -14.74 2.87 23.67
CA ASP A 400 -14.85 2.78 25.12
C ASP A 400 -13.49 2.89 25.82
N ILE A 401 -12.42 2.31 25.23
CA ILE A 401 -11.04 2.55 25.69
C ILE A 401 -10.70 4.05 25.62
N GLY A 402 -11.05 4.70 24.51
CA GLY A 402 -10.83 6.13 24.33
C GLY A 402 -11.49 6.97 25.45
N TRP A 403 -12.76 6.71 25.74
CA TRP A 403 -13.48 7.37 26.83
C TRP A 403 -12.84 7.12 28.19
N ARG A 404 -12.51 5.88 28.53
CA ARG A 404 -11.85 5.54 29.78
C ARG A 404 -10.54 6.30 29.96
N LEU A 405 -9.76 6.47 28.92
CA LEU A 405 -8.50 7.22 28.97
C LEU A 405 -8.74 8.73 29.16
N LEU A 406 -9.75 9.30 28.54
CA LEU A 406 -10.07 10.72 28.73
C LEU A 406 -10.45 11.05 30.20
N HIS A 407 -10.98 10.09 30.99
CA HIS A 407 -11.25 10.29 32.42
C HIS A 407 -10.00 10.57 33.25
N ILE A 408 -8.79 10.38 32.73
CA ILE A 408 -7.55 10.80 33.36
C ILE A 408 -7.42 12.33 33.36
N LEU A 409 -8.03 13.00 32.37
CA LEU A 409 -7.99 14.45 32.23
C LEU A 409 -9.18 15.12 32.96
N PRO A 410 -9.06 16.40 33.38
CA PRO A 410 -10.20 17.12 33.91
C PRO A 410 -11.26 17.34 32.83
N ARG A 411 -12.54 17.28 33.19
CA ARG A 411 -13.66 17.54 32.24
C ARG A 411 -13.52 18.86 31.50
N GLY A 412 -12.96 19.89 32.14
CA GLY A 412 -12.74 21.21 31.51
C GLY A 412 -11.76 21.23 30.35
N GLU A 413 -10.93 20.17 30.20
CA GLU A 413 -9.98 20.01 29.11
C GLU A 413 -10.60 19.33 27.87
N LEU A 414 -11.86 18.87 27.95
CA LEU A 414 -12.57 18.16 26.88
C LEU A 414 -13.34 19.14 25.98
N ASP A 415 -12.64 20.07 25.35
CA ASP A 415 -13.19 21.17 24.59
C ASP A 415 -13.58 20.82 23.14
N ARG A 416 -13.23 19.60 22.66
CA ARG A 416 -13.52 19.11 21.32
C ARG A 416 -14.76 18.23 21.23
N ILE A 417 -15.46 18.01 22.33
CA ILE A 417 -16.64 17.14 22.43
C ILE A 417 -17.90 17.98 22.66
N ASP A 418 -18.95 17.71 21.89
CA ASP A 418 -20.26 18.35 22.11
C ASP A 418 -20.78 18.05 23.53
N THR A 419 -21.40 19.02 24.18
CA THR A 419 -21.94 18.90 25.54
C THR A 419 -22.89 17.73 25.71
N LYS A 420 -23.74 17.47 24.70
CA LYS A 420 -24.71 16.34 24.75
C LYS A 420 -24.00 14.97 24.70
N ILE A 421 -22.90 14.89 23.98
CA ILE A 421 -22.06 13.68 23.92
C ILE A 421 -21.37 13.50 25.26
N LEU A 422 -20.82 14.58 25.86
CA LEU A 422 -20.23 14.53 27.21
C LEU A 422 -21.23 14.04 28.25
N GLU A 423 -22.46 14.59 28.28
CA GLU A 423 -23.52 14.17 29.23
C GLU A 423 -23.89 12.69 29.06
N LYS A 424 -23.80 12.17 27.84
CA LYS A 424 -24.18 10.79 27.52
C LYS A 424 -23.08 9.77 27.81
N TYR A 425 -21.82 10.10 27.57
CA TYR A 425 -20.71 9.14 27.61
C TYR A 425 -19.71 9.39 28.74
N TRP A 426 -19.54 10.64 29.20
CA TRP A 426 -18.66 10.99 30.29
C TRP A 426 -19.32 10.76 31.66
N ASP A 427 -20.58 11.18 31.81
CA ASP A 427 -21.31 11.12 33.07
C ASP A 427 -21.95 9.73 33.36
N ARG A 428 -21.69 8.72 32.51
CA ARG A 428 -22.07 7.34 32.84
C ARG A 428 -21.23 6.84 34.01
N GLU A 429 -21.86 6.72 35.16
CA GLU A 429 -21.33 5.90 36.26
C GLU A 429 -21.18 4.45 35.74
N GLU A 430 -20.03 3.83 36.01
CA GLU A 430 -19.76 2.42 35.72
C GLU A 430 -20.77 1.47 36.38
#